data_efa74d09becb056e51f7b7e2fd7ea921
#
_entry.id   efa74d09becb056e51f7b7e2fd7ea921
#
_cell.length_a   1.000
_cell.length_b   1.000
_cell.length_c   1.000
_cell.angle_alpha   90.00
_cell.angle_beta   90.00
_cell.angle_gamma   90.00
#
_symmetry.space_group_name_H-M   'P 1'
#
loop_
_entity.id
_entity.type
_entity.pdbx_description
1 polymer ?
#
loop_
_entity_poly.entity_id
_entity_poly.type
_entity_poly.pdbx_seq_one_letter_code
_entity_poly.pdbx_strand_id
1 'polypeptide(L)'
;VIALLLIVTISIGYAALSTTLNINGTSTIKTQNWDVHFANVKATTTTGATVTKAPTITEGKTTEVTYNVALNQPGSVYEFTVDVVNGGTIAAKTSAIPTLGGNTQPTIFNYTVTWSDGSPITANTALAAGDKKTVKVRIEYKKDITAAQLPSADTALSLTCSIPYVQA
;
A
#
# COMPACT_ATOMS: atom_id res chain seq x y z
N VAL A 1 48.13 49.47 56.38
CA VAL A 1 47.59 50.15 55.19
C VAL A 1 47.95 49.39 53.91
N ILE A 2 49.17 48.84 53.70
CA ILE A 2 49.61 48.10 52.53
C ILE A 2 48.83 46.75 52.36
N ALA A 3 48.59 46.01 53.43
CA ALA A 3 47.85 44.71 53.38
C ALA A 3 46.37 44.87 52.97
N LEU A 4 45.73 45.99 53.34
CA LEU A 4 44.34 46.27 52.97
C LEU A 4 44.20 46.61 51.49
N LEU A 5 45.19 47.31 50.93
CA LEU A 5 45.25 47.65 49.51
C LEU A 5 45.41 46.39 48.59
N LEU A 6 46.19 45.40 49.08
CA LEU A 6 46.44 44.16 48.37
C LEU A 6 45.20 43.25 48.30
N ILE A 7 44.38 43.23 49.34
CA ILE A 7 43.12 42.47 49.39
C ILE A 7 42.08 43.07 48.44
N VAL A 8 41.99 44.37 48.32
CA VAL A 8 41.09 45.07 47.39
C VAL A 8 41.45 44.82 45.95
N THR A 9 42.74 44.77 45.58
CA THR A 9 43.18 44.50 44.22
C THR A 9 42.91 43.04 43.79
N ILE A 10 43.01 42.05 44.68
CA ILE A 10 42.69 40.66 44.38
C ILE A 10 41.16 40.47 44.25
N SER A 11 40.36 41.20 45.05
CA SER A 11 38.88 41.11 44.94
C SER A 11 38.32 41.66 43.62
N ILE A 12 38.94 42.63 43.01
CA ILE A 12 38.52 43.21 41.72
C ILE A 12 38.87 42.28 40.55
N GLY A 13 39.95 41.49 40.70
CA GLY A 13 40.39 40.57 39.67
C GLY A 13 39.49 39.32 39.50
N TYR A 14 38.78 38.92 40.58
CA TYR A 14 37.92 37.72 40.54
C TYR A 14 36.55 37.96 39.92
N ALA A 15 36.06 39.20 39.86
CA ALA A 15 34.71 39.54 39.39
C ALA A 15 34.58 39.59 37.84
N ALA A 16 35.67 39.48 37.11
CA ALA A 16 35.67 39.83 35.68
C ALA A 16 35.74 38.62 34.72
N LEU A 17 35.66 37.36 35.18
CA LEU A 17 35.92 36.18 34.35
C LEU A 17 34.69 35.30 34.08
N SER A 18 33.47 35.80 34.21
CA SER A 18 32.27 35.05 33.80
C SER A 18 31.84 35.46 32.39
N THR A 19 31.74 34.48 31.51
CA THR A 19 31.22 34.65 30.15
C THR A 19 30.03 33.70 29.99
N THR A 20 28.88 34.21 29.57
CA THR A 20 27.71 33.40 29.22
C THR A 20 27.69 33.22 27.71
N LEU A 21 27.75 31.96 27.26
CA LEU A 21 27.61 31.63 25.86
C LEU A 21 26.16 31.19 25.62
N ASN A 22 25.47 31.84 24.72
CA ASN A 22 24.13 31.57 24.33
C ASN A 22 24.09 30.96 22.91
N ILE A 23 23.39 29.85 22.74
CA ILE A 23 23.11 29.27 21.44
C ILE A 23 21.60 29.37 21.20
N ASN A 24 21.23 30.16 20.19
CA ASN A 24 19.82 30.35 19.80
C ASN A 24 19.62 29.69 18.45
N GLY A 25 18.59 28.83 18.37
CA GLY A 25 18.19 28.14 17.14
C GLY A 25 16.67 28.17 16.97
N THR A 26 16.22 28.15 15.73
CA THR A 26 14.82 27.96 15.38
C THR A 26 14.68 26.65 14.63
N SER A 27 13.61 25.88 14.93
CA SER A 27 13.28 24.64 14.25
C SER A 27 11.82 24.66 13.82
N THR A 28 11.54 24.19 12.62
CA THR A 28 10.19 24.03 12.09
C THR A 28 9.89 22.56 11.87
N ILE A 29 8.81 22.03 12.48
CA ILE A 29 8.29 20.70 12.22
C ILE A 29 7.27 20.82 11.09
N LYS A 30 7.53 20.13 9.96
CA LYS A 30 6.59 20.08 8.83
C LYS A 30 5.51 19.02 9.08
N THR A 31 4.28 19.34 8.70
CA THR A 31 3.17 18.34 8.71
C THR A 31 3.43 17.22 7.71
N GLN A 32 3.02 16.02 8.08
CA GLN A 32 3.11 14.82 7.24
C GLN A 32 1.69 14.33 6.93
N ASN A 33 1.51 13.69 5.76
CA ASN A 33 0.25 13.14 5.32
C ASN A 33 0.42 11.66 4.94
N TRP A 34 -0.51 10.82 5.39
CA TRP A 34 -0.65 9.42 4.98
C TRP A 34 -1.77 9.31 3.95
N ASP A 35 -1.44 8.84 2.74
CA ASP A 35 -2.43 8.66 1.67
C ASP A 35 -1.97 7.53 0.72
N VAL A 36 -2.42 6.31 1.00
CA VAL A 36 -2.24 5.16 0.10
C VAL A 36 -3.61 4.75 -0.42
N HIS A 37 -3.80 4.84 -1.74
CA HIS A 37 -5.09 4.63 -2.37
C HIS A 37 -4.97 3.94 -3.74
N PHE A 38 -6.10 3.46 -4.26
CA PHE A 38 -6.20 2.93 -5.62
C PHE A 38 -6.47 4.04 -6.65
N ALA A 39 -5.88 3.89 -7.83
CA ALA A 39 -6.10 4.74 -9.00
C ALA A 39 -6.07 3.91 -10.29
N ASN A 40 -6.51 4.47 -11.41
CA ASN A 40 -6.32 3.94 -12.76
C ASN A 40 -6.72 2.46 -12.93
N VAL A 41 -7.92 2.09 -12.55
CA VAL A 41 -8.44 0.74 -12.77
C VAL A 41 -8.70 0.50 -14.26
N LYS A 42 -8.18 -0.62 -14.80
CA LYS A 42 -8.31 -0.94 -16.23
C LYS A 42 -8.45 -2.45 -16.45
N ALA A 43 -9.52 -2.88 -17.12
CA ALA A 43 -9.63 -4.24 -17.65
C ALA A 43 -8.56 -4.48 -18.73
N THR A 44 -7.89 -5.63 -18.70
CA THR A 44 -6.79 -5.97 -19.62
C THR A 44 -7.09 -7.20 -20.45
N THR A 45 -7.78 -8.19 -19.92
CA THR A 45 -8.12 -9.43 -20.64
C THR A 45 -9.56 -9.82 -20.33
N THR A 46 -10.33 -10.14 -21.38
CA THR A 46 -11.68 -10.68 -21.28
C THR A 46 -11.83 -11.78 -22.32
N THR A 47 -11.68 -13.04 -21.91
CA THR A 47 -11.81 -14.21 -22.79
C THR A 47 -12.86 -15.15 -22.21
N GLY A 48 -13.90 -15.43 -22.98
CA GLY A 48 -14.99 -16.33 -22.56
C GLY A 48 -15.75 -15.86 -21.31
N ALA A 49 -15.66 -14.57 -20.97
CA ALA A 49 -16.26 -14.00 -19.78
C ALA A 49 -17.29 -12.93 -20.13
N THR A 50 -18.33 -12.78 -19.32
CA THR A 50 -19.33 -11.72 -19.40
C THR A 50 -19.12 -10.77 -18.23
N VAL A 51 -18.83 -9.49 -18.51
CA VAL A 51 -18.63 -8.45 -17.51
C VAL A 51 -19.96 -7.74 -17.26
N THR A 52 -20.54 -7.93 -16.09
CA THR A 52 -21.80 -7.25 -15.69
C THR A 52 -21.51 -5.95 -14.94
N LYS A 53 -20.33 -5.86 -14.30
CA LYS A 53 -19.81 -4.62 -13.70
C LYS A 53 -18.30 -4.56 -13.96
N ALA A 54 -17.87 -3.57 -14.74
CA ALA A 54 -16.44 -3.30 -14.93
C ALA A 54 -15.76 -2.97 -13.58
N PRO A 55 -14.46 -3.25 -13.43
CA PRO A 55 -13.76 -2.91 -12.21
C PRO A 55 -13.70 -1.39 -12.05
N THR A 56 -14.17 -0.91 -10.93
CA THR A 56 -14.23 0.52 -10.59
C THR A 56 -13.81 0.73 -9.14
N ILE A 57 -13.18 1.87 -8.88
CA ILE A 57 -12.95 2.34 -7.52
C ILE A 57 -14.31 2.78 -6.97
N THR A 58 -14.66 2.31 -5.77
CA THR A 58 -15.94 2.64 -5.13
C THR A 58 -15.98 4.13 -4.80
N GLU A 59 -17.04 4.80 -5.21
CA GLU A 59 -17.22 6.23 -4.93
C GLU A 59 -17.14 6.52 -3.43
N GLY A 60 -16.34 7.52 -3.05
CA GLY A 60 -16.09 7.87 -1.65
C GLY A 60 -15.15 6.91 -0.89
N LYS A 61 -14.66 5.83 -1.53
CA LYS A 61 -13.76 4.83 -0.93
C LYS A 61 -12.58 4.51 -1.85
N THR A 62 -11.60 5.38 -1.88
CA THR A 62 -10.42 5.25 -2.76
C THR A 62 -9.56 4.01 -2.49
N THR A 63 -9.83 3.28 -1.43
CA THR A 63 -9.15 2.02 -1.06
C THR A 63 -9.95 0.77 -1.42
N GLU A 64 -11.07 0.90 -2.16
CA GLU A 64 -11.94 -0.22 -2.53
C GLU A 64 -12.17 -0.26 -4.04
N VAL A 65 -11.93 -1.42 -4.66
CA VAL A 65 -12.30 -1.72 -6.05
C VAL A 65 -13.36 -2.80 -6.07
N THR A 66 -14.41 -2.57 -6.85
CA THR A 66 -15.51 -3.53 -7.03
C THR A 66 -15.67 -3.89 -8.50
N TYR A 67 -16.00 -5.14 -8.76
CA TYR A 67 -16.28 -5.68 -10.11
C TYR A 67 -17.28 -6.82 -10.03
N ASN A 68 -17.88 -7.21 -11.17
CA ASN A 68 -18.69 -8.39 -11.31
C ASN A 68 -18.50 -9.01 -12.71
N VAL A 69 -18.12 -10.28 -12.74
CA VAL A 69 -17.82 -11.02 -13.97
C VAL A 69 -18.33 -12.45 -13.85
N ALA A 70 -18.94 -12.97 -14.91
CA ALA A 70 -19.25 -14.39 -15.07
C ALA A 70 -18.24 -15.02 -16.02
N LEU A 71 -17.65 -16.16 -15.61
CA LEU A 71 -16.79 -16.99 -16.46
C LEU A 71 -17.67 -18.11 -17.04
N ASN A 72 -17.91 -18.06 -18.34
CA ASN A 72 -18.99 -18.84 -18.96
C ASN A 72 -18.62 -20.29 -19.26
N GLN A 73 -17.32 -20.61 -19.31
CA GLN A 73 -16.85 -21.96 -19.69
C GLN A 73 -15.41 -22.19 -19.21
N PRO A 74 -14.95 -23.46 -19.14
CA PRO A 74 -13.54 -23.77 -18.91
C PRO A 74 -12.63 -23.06 -19.90
N GLY A 75 -11.54 -22.49 -19.40
CA GLY A 75 -10.62 -21.64 -20.16
C GLY A 75 -11.02 -20.16 -20.22
N SER A 76 -12.15 -19.76 -19.63
CA SER A 76 -12.48 -18.33 -19.49
C SER A 76 -11.51 -17.64 -18.54
N VAL A 77 -11.12 -16.42 -18.92
CA VAL A 77 -10.17 -15.58 -18.16
C VAL A 77 -10.69 -14.15 -18.13
N TYR A 78 -10.58 -13.55 -16.96
CA TYR A 78 -10.75 -12.10 -16.80
C TYR A 78 -9.60 -11.52 -16.01
N GLU A 79 -9.01 -10.45 -16.54
CA GLU A 79 -7.93 -9.74 -15.87
C GLU A 79 -8.19 -8.23 -15.86
N PHE A 80 -7.77 -7.58 -14.79
CA PHE A 80 -7.70 -6.14 -14.71
C PHE A 80 -6.49 -5.70 -13.90
N THR A 81 -6.08 -4.47 -14.09
CA THR A 81 -5.02 -3.82 -13.32
C THR A 81 -5.56 -2.64 -12.54
N VAL A 82 -4.91 -2.33 -11.43
CA VAL A 82 -5.17 -1.14 -10.61
C VAL A 82 -3.85 -0.62 -10.07
N ASP A 83 -3.65 0.69 -10.10
CA ASP A 83 -2.49 1.32 -9.48
C ASP A 83 -2.76 1.49 -7.98
N VAL A 84 -1.78 1.12 -7.15
CA VAL A 84 -1.68 1.55 -5.76
C VAL A 84 -0.75 2.76 -5.74
N VAL A 85 -1.27 3.89 -5.31
CA VAL A 85 -0.56 5.18 -5.30
C VAL A 85 -0.32 5.60 -3.86
N ASN A 86 0.88 6.08 -3.57
CA ASN A 86 1.18 6.79 -2.35
C ASN A 86 1.15 8.31 -2.64
N GLY A 87 -0.02 8.92 -2.50
CA GLY A 87 -0.21 10.37 -2.63
C GLY A 87 0.22 11.19 -1.41
N GLY A 88 0.65 10.51 -0.34
CA GLY A 88 1.10 11.12 0.90
C GLY A 88 2.55 11.60 0.86
N THR A 89 3.03 12.09 1.99
CA THR A 89 4.42 12.53 2.20
C THR A 89 5.25 11.51 2.99
N ILE A 90 4.61 10.46 3.50
CA ILE A 90 5.25 9.39 4.29
C ILE A 90 5.45 8.18 3.39
N ALA A 91 6.66 7.62 3.36
CA ALA A 91 6.93 6.37 2.66
C ALA A 91 6.12 5.21 3.26
N ALA A 92 5.57 4.37 2.39
CA ALA A 92 4.78 3.20 2.75
C ALA A 92 5.50 1.91 2.37
N LYS A 93 5.09 0.80 2.96
CA LYS A 93 5.46 -0.55 2.55
C LYS A 93 4.32 -1.51 2.81
N THR A 94 4.27 -2.62 2.09
CA THR A 94 3.38 -3.72 2.43
C THR A 94 3.77 -4.33 3.78
N SER A 95 2.81 -4.52 4.70
CA SER A 95 3.11 -5.15 6.01
C SER A 95 3.09 -6.68 5.94
N ALA A 96 2.34 -7.25 4.99
CA ALA A 96 2.22 -8.69 4.79
C ALA A 96 1.97 -9.01 3.31
N ILE A 97 1.98 -10.29 2.96
CA ILE A 97 1.47 -10.79 1.67
C ILE A 97 -0.04 -10.53 1.59
N PRO A 98 -0.63 -10.38 0.38
CA PRO A 98 -2.06 -10.23 0.23
C PRO A 98 -2.84 -11.43 0.80
N THR A 99 -3.94 -11.13 1.46
CA THR A 99 -4.89 -12.15 1.90
C THR A 99 -6.00 -12.28 0.86
N LEU A 100 -6.10 -13.44 0.23
CA LEU A 100 -7.15 -13.78 -0.73
C LEU A 100 -8.24 -14.61 -0.05
N GLY A 101 -9.50 -14.32 -0.37
CA GLY A 101 -10.64 -15.03 0.17
C GLY A 101 -11.75 -15.25 -0.85
N GLY A 102 -12.77 -16.03 -0.46
CA GLY A 102 -14.00 -16.24 -1.22
C GLY A 102 -13.93 -17.26 -2.37
N ASN A 103 -12.76 -17.81 -2.68
CA ASN A 103 -12.66 -18.89 -3.64
C ASN A 103 -13.03 -20.23 -2.99
N THR A 104 -14.30 -20.61 -3.09
CA THR A 104 -14.83 -21.90 -2.58
C THR A 104 -14.68 -23.04 -3.60
N GLN A 105 -14.15 -22.77 -4.79
CA GLN A 105 -13.98 -23.73 -5.89
C GLN A 105 -12.52 -23.81 -6.39
N PRO A 106 -11.52 -24.02 -5.53
CA PRO A 106 -10.10 -23.93 -5.93
C PRO A 106 -9.66 -25.06 -6.89
N THR A 107 -10.42 -26.13 -7.02
CA THR A 107 -10.14 -27.20 -7.98
C THR A 107 -10.36 -26.78 -9.42
N ILE A 108 -11.36 -25.95 -9.68
CA ILE A 108 -11.78 -25.51 -11.02
C ILE A 108 -11.54 -24.03 -11.30
N PHE A 109 -11.22 -23.28 -10.27
CA PHE A 109 -11.14 -21.81 -10.34
C PHE A 109 -9.83 -21.30 -9.74
N ASN A 110 -9.12 -20.44 -10.49
CA ASN A 110 -7.94 -19.71 -10.02
C ASN A 110 -8.29 -18.25 -9.75
N TYR A 111 -7.87 -17.77 -8.59
CA TYR A 111 -7.90 -16.35 -8.24
C TYR A 111 -6.53 -15.94 -7.77
N THR A 112 -5.88 -15.02 -8.51
CA THR A 112 -4.52 -14.57 -8.23
C THR A 112 -4.43 -13.06 -8.25
N VAL A 113 -3.60 -12.53 -7.35
CA VAL A 113 -3.27 -11.10 -7.26
C VAL A 113 -1.76 -10.98 -7.17
N THR A 114 -1.17 -10.29 -8.14
CA THR A 114 0.28 -10.14 -8.31
C THR A 114 0.62 -8.68 -8.68
N TRP A 115 1.88 -8.34 -8.72
CA TRP A 115 2.30 -7.14 -9.44
C TRP A 115 2.02 -7.30 -10.94
N SER A 116 1.99 -6.21 -11.68
CA SER A 116 1.66 -6.23 -13.13
C SER A 116 2.63 -7.05 -13.98
N ASP A 117 3.87 -7.23 -13.53
CA ASP A 117 4.89 -8.07 -14.15
C ASP A 117 4.72 -9.57 -13.86
N GLY A 118 3.74 -9.93 -13.03
CA GLY A 118 3.46 -11.31 -12.61
C GLY A 118 4.21 -11.75 -11.34
N SER A 119 5.10 -10.93 -10.80
CA SER A 119 5.80 -11.23 -9.56
C SER A 119 4.86 -11.20 -8.35
N PRO A 120 5.09 -12.04 -7.32
CA PRO A 120 4.25 -12.05 -6.14
C PRO A 120 4.39 -10.75 -5.34
N ILE A 121 3.29 -10.31 -4.73
CA ILE A 121 3.30 -9.23 -3.74
C ILE A 121 3.84 -9.80 -2.43
N THR A 122 4.98 -9.27 -1.97
CA THR A 122 5.63 -9.72 -0.74
C THR A 122 5.54 -8.67 0.36
N ALA A 123 5.71 -9.09 1.61
CA ALA A 123 5.86 -8.16 2.72
C ALA A 123 7.11 -7.28 2.53
N ASN A 124 7.09 -6.10 3.14
CA ASN A 124 8.17 -5.10 3.08
C ASN A 124 8.50 -4.56 1.67
N THR A 125 7.57 -4.71 0.70
CA THR A 125 7.73 -4.04 -0.59
C THR A 125 7.50 -2.54 -0.41
N ALA A 126 8.53 -1.74 -0.67
CA ALA A 126 8.49 -0.29 -0.50
C ALA A 126 7.62 0.39 -1.57
N LEU A 127 6.97 1.48 -1.16
CA LEU A 127 6.23 2.43 -1.99
C LEU A 127 6.55 3.84 -1.47
N ALA A 128 7.51 4.51 -2.09
CA ALA A 128 7.94 5.84 -1.66
C ALA A 128 6.81 6.88 -1.81
N ALA A 129 6.94 8.01 -1.13
CA ALA A 129 6.03 9.14 -1.28
C ALA A 129 6.01 9.61 -2.75
N GLY A 130 4.83 9.75 -3.34
CA GLY A 130 4.62 10.11 -4.74
C GLY A 130 4.74 8.94 -5.74
N ASP A 131 5.14 7.76 -5.30
CA ASP A 131 5.29 6.59 -6.17
C ASP A 131 3.97 5.82 -6.33
N LYS A 132 3.97 4.93 -7.35
CA LYS A 132 2.90 3.98 -7.60
C LYS A 132 3.43 2.60 -7.97
N LYS A 133 2.64 1.57 -7.71
CA LYS A 133 2.85 0.20 -8.18
C LYS A 133 1.54 -0.35 -8.73
N THR A 134 1.61 -1.06 -9.85
CA THR A 134 0.43 -1.62 -10.50
C THR A 134 0.21 -3.07 -10.08
N VAL A 135 -0.96 -3.34 -9.54
CA VAL A 135 -1.45 -4.68 -9.17
C VAL A 135 -2.25 -5.24 -10.34
N LYS A 136 -2.09 -6.53 -10.61
CA LYS A 136 -2.87 -7.32 -11.55
C LYS A 136 -3.72 -8.33 -10.80
N VAL A 137 -5.01 -8.32 -11.07
CA VAL A 137 -5.98 -9.29 -10.60
C VAL A 137 -6.34 -10.19 -11.77
N ARG A 138 -6.20 -11.51 -11.59
CA ARG A 138 -6.58 -12.52 -12.59
C ARG A 138 -7.54 -13.52 -12.00
N ILE A 139 -8.60 -13.77 -12.73
CA ILE A 139 -9.66 -14.71 -12.43
C ILE A 139 -9.76 -15.68 -13.62
N GLU A 140 -9.69 -16.97 -13.35
CA GLU A 140 -9.62 -17.98 -14.39
C GLU A 140 -10.47 -19.21 -14.03
N TYR A 141 -11.33 -19.60 -14.95
CA TYR A 141 -11.93 -20.92 -14.97
C TYR A 141 -10.95 -21.88 -15.63
N LYS A 142 -10.38 -22.82 -14.88
CA LYS A 142 -9.30 -23.68 -15.37
C LYS A 142 -9.75 -24.43 -16.64
N LYS A 143 -8.85 -24.55 -17.61
CA LYS A 143 -9.11 -25.19 -18.87
C LYS A 143 -9.15 -26.71 -18.75
N ASP A 144 -8.23 -27.28 -17.97
CA ASP A 144 -8.00 -28.72 -17.87
C ASP A 144 -8.77 -29.32 -16.70
N ILE A 145 -10.10 -29.32 -16.80
CA ILE A 145 -11.02 -29.93 -15.84
C ILE A 145 -11.83 -31.06 -16.49
N THR A 146 -12.18 -32.05 -15.70
CA THR A 146 -12.98 -33.17 -16.18
C THR A 146 -14.47 -32.84 -16.09
N ALA A 147 -15.30 -33.58 -16.86
CA ALA A 147 -16.77 -33.44 -16.83
C ALA A 147 -17.36 -33.62 -15.40
N ALA A 148 -16.72 -34.46 -14.58
CA ALA A 148 -17.15 -34.70 -13.21
C ALA A 148 -16.85 -33.51 -12.26
N GLN A 149 -15.97 -32.60 -12.65
CA GLN A 149 -15.62 -31.41 -11.89
C GLN A 149 -16.45 -30.18 -12.27
N LEU A 150 -17.21 -30.28 -13.37
CA LEU A 150 -18.11 -29.19 -13.78
C LEU A 150 -19.19 -28.96 -12.71
N PRO A 151 -19.45 -27.71 -12.33
CA PRO A 151 -20.53 -27.40 -11.42
C PRO A 151 -21.87 -27.75 -12.07
N SER A 152 -22.78 -28.31 -11.28
CA SER A 152 -24.12 -28.66 -11.75
C SER A 152 -25.10 -27.50 -11.89
N ALA A 153 -24.68 -26.31 -11.39
CA ALA A 153 -25.43 -25.09 -11.45
C ALA A 153 -24.47 -23.88 -11.37
N ASP A 154 -24.98 -22.73 -11.76
CA ASP A 154 -24.22 -21.46 -11.59
C ASP A 154 -23.80 -21.26 -10.15
N THR A 155 -22.52 -21.00 -9.94
CA THR A 155 -21.92 -20.85 -8.62
C THR A 155 -21.37 -19.41 -8.48
N ALA A 156 -21.94 -18.65 -7.54
CA ALA A 156 -21.44 -17.33 -7.22
C ALA A 156 -20.25 -17.41 -6.25
N LEU A 157 -19.17 -16.70 -6.55
CA LEU A 157 -17.99 -16.56 -5.70
C LEU A 157 -17.85 -15.11 -5.25
N SER A 158 -17.76 -14.86 -3.95
CA SER A 158 -17.51 -13.53 -3.37
C SER A 158 -16.01 -13.35 -3.10
N LEU A 159 -15.25 -13.10 -4.17
CA LEU A 159 -13.78 -12.98 -4.10
C LEU A 159 -13.36 -11.72 -3.37
N THR A 160 -12.40 -11.86 -2.48
CA THR A 160 -11.81 -10.74 -1.73
C THR A 160 -10.29 -10.76 -1.82
N CYS A 161 -9.68 -9.58 -1.78
CA CYS A 161 -8.25 -9.39 -1.64
C CYS A 161 -7.98 -8.20 -0.72
N SER A 162 -7.12 -8.40 0.25
CA SER A 162 -6.62 -7.34 1.12
C SER A 162 -5.10 -7.23 0.98
N ILE A 163 -4.61 -6.03 0.66
CA ILE A 163 -3.18 -5.73 0.56
C ILE A 163 -2.86 -4.70 1.65
N PRO A 164 -2.31 -5.11 2.80
CA PRO A 164 -2.08 -4.21 3.92
C PRO A 164 -0.82 -3.38 3.71
N TYR A 165 -0.92 -2.07 3.95
CA TYR A 165 0.18 -1.12 3.93
C TYR A 165 0.39 -0.50 5.32
N VAL A 166 1.66 -0.23 5.65
CA VAL A 166 2.08 0.49 6.86
C VAL A 166 3.18 1.50 6.47
N GLN A 167 3.49 2.39 7.38
CA GLN A 167 4.65 3.28 7.25
C GLN A 167 5.94 2.45 7.12
N ALA A 168 6.82 2.87 6.21
CA ALA A 168 8.10 2.21 5.94
C ALA A 168 9.12 2.42 7.06
#